data_168081602c7e2c0ffb2846fa89214bd9
#
_entry.id   168081602c7e2c0ffb2846fa89214bd9
#
_cell.length_a   1.000
_cell.length_b   1.000
_cell.length_c   1.000
_cell.angle_alpha   90.00
_cell.angle_beta   90.00
_cell.angle_gamma   90.00
#
_symmetry.space_group_name_H-M   'P 1'
#
loop_
_entity.id
_entity.type
_entity.pdbx_description
1 polymer ?
#
loop_
_entity_poly.entity_id
_entity_poly.type
_entity_poly.pdbx_seq_one_letter_code
_entity_poly.pdbx_strand_id
1 'polypeptide(L)'
;MAKNKFNTAWLHDHINDPYVKMAQREGYRARAAYKLKEIDEQDKLIRPGQVIVDLGSVPGSWSQYARNRLAKGSQRDAEREGGIDGTIIALDMLPMEPIADVHFIQGDFREDSVLLQLEELVGERQVDLVISDMAPNLSGVAVADAARIEHLCDIAMEFSQNHLKPDGALLVKCFHGSGYSQIVEKFKRQFKVVAARKPKASRDKSSETFILGKHLKRPA
;
A
#
# COMPACT_ATOMS: atom_id res chain seq x y z
N MET A 1 33.41 20.57 -6.30
CA MET A 1 32.28 20.30 -5.43
C MET A 1 30.99 20.57 -6.20
N ALA A 2 30.28 19.55 -6.64
CA ALA A 2 29.02 19.71 -7.36
C ALA A 2 27.94 20.16 -6.38
N LYS A 3 27.40 21.37 -6.57
CA LYS A 3 26.22 21.86 -5.83
C LYS A 3 25.04 20.95 -6.18
N ASN A 4 24.57 20.18 -5.19
CA ASN A 4 23.30 19.47 -5.27
C ASN A 4 22.20 20.53 -5.52
N LYS A 5 21.74 20.65 -6.76
CA LYS A 5 20.59 21.48 -7.09
C LYS A 5 19.35 20.75 -6.56
N PHE A 6 19.05 20.92 -5.28
CA PHE A 6 17.69 20.65 -4.82
C PHE A 6 16.75 21.47 -5.70
N ASN A 7 15.81 20.77 -6.33
CA ASN A 7 14.79 21.45 -7.14
C ASN A 7 13.94 22.31 -6.20
N THR A 8 14.26 23.62 -6.11
CA THR A 8 13.60 24.57 -5.22
C THR A 8 12.09 24.62 -5.44
N ALA A 9 11.62 24.38 -6.67
CA ALA A 9 10.21 24.30 -6.99
C ALA A 9 9.56 23.07 -6.31
N TRP A 10 10.20 21.91 -6.35
CA TRP A 10 9.71 20.70 -5.68
C TRP A 10 9.64 20.90 -4.16
N LEU A 11 10.66 21.53 -3.56
CA LEU A 11 10.69 21.81 -2.13
C LEU A 11 9.57 22.77 -1.73
N HIS A 12 9.35 23.82 -2.52
CA HIS A 12 8.28 24.78 -2.31
C HIS A 12 6.89 24.09 -2.41
N ASP A 13 6.67 23.28 -3.43
CA ASP A 13 5.43 22.51 -3.61
C ASP A 13 5.22 21.51 -2.47
N HIS A 14 6.30 20.89 -1.98
CA HIS A 14 6.23 19.94 -0.87
C HIS A 14 5.86 20.62 0.45
N ILE A 15 6.50 21.74 0.80
CA ILE A 15 6.24 22.47 2.05
C ILE A 15 4.83 23.07 2.07
N ASN A 16 4.32 23.48 0.91
CA ASN A 16 2.99 24.08 0.79
C ASN A 16 1.86 23.06 0.58
N ASP A 17 2.18 21.79 0.40
CA ASP A 17 1.20 20.72 0.20
C ASP A 17 0.31 20.57 1.45
N PRO A 18 -1.02 20.74 1.34
CA PRO A 18 -1.93 20.65 2.48
C PRO A 18 -1.89 19.29 3.15
N TYR A 19 -1.71 18.20 2.40
CA TYR A 19 -1.62 16.85 2.96
C TYR A 19 -0.31 16.61 3.71
N VAL A 20 0.78 17.29 3.36
CA VAL A 20 2.02 17.26 4.15
C VAL A 20 1.80 17.91 5.51
N LYS A 21 1.16 19.11 5.52
CA LYS A 21 0.83 19.82 6.77
C LYS A 21 -0.14 19.02 7.65
N MET A 22 -1.15 18.37 7.02
CA MET A 22 -2.08 17.51 7.73
C MET A 22 -1.37 16.30 8.33
N ALA A 23 -0.48 15.63 7.57
CA ALA A 23 0.27 14.48 8.05
C ALA A 23 1.12 14.84 9.28
N GLN A 24 1.81 15.97 9.24
CA GLN A 24 2.58 16.45 10.39
C GLN A 24 1.71 16.71 11.62
N ARG A 25 0.55 17.35 11.43
CA ARG A 25 -0.40 17.65 12.52
C ARG A 25 -1.02 16.38 13.12
N GLU A 26 -1.32 15.37 12.29
CA GLU A 26 -1.98 14.13 12.70
C GLU A 26 -0.98 13.01 13.06
N GLY A 27 0.34 13.28 13.01
CA GLY A 27 1.39 12.34 13.38
C GLY A 27 1.66 11.23 12.35
N TYR A 28 1.20 11.38 11.11
CA TYR A 28 1.55 10.45 10.04
C TYR A 28 2.95 10.72 9.49
N ARG A 29 3.70 9.67 9.21
CA ARG A 29 5.06 9.75 8.65
C ARG A 29 5.12 10.35 7.25
N ALA A 30 4.03 10.22 6.47
CA ALA A 30 3.95 10.80 5.14
C ALA A 30 2.50 11.09 4.73
N ARG A 31 2.35 12.04 3.79
CA ARG A 31 1.07 12.40 3.18
C ARG A 31 0.36 11.23 2.49
N ALA A 32 1.09 10.16 2.16
CA ALA A 32 0.54 8.96 1.53
C ALA A 32 -0.55 8.28 2.37
N ALA A 33 -0.57 8.48 3.71
CA ALA A 33 -1.65 8.01 4.57
C ALA A 33 -3.04 8.42 4.07
N TYR A 34 -3.18 9.65 3.55
CA TYR A 34 -4.46 10.16 3.07
C TYR A 34 -4.94 9.52 1.78
N LYS A 35 -4.05 8.97 0.95
CA LYS A 35 -4.43 8.19 -0.22
C LYS A 35 -5.21 6.95 0.21
N LEU A 36 -4.65 6.18 1.15
CA LEU A 36 -5.31 5.00 1.69
C LEU A 36 -6.59 5.38 2.45
N LYS A 37 -6.53 6.46 3.26
CA LYS A 37 -7.68 6.96 4.02
C LYS A 37 -8.88 7.25 3.12
N GLU A 38 -8.71 8.02 2.05
CA GLU A 38 -9.78 8.38 1.12
C GLU A 38 -10.35 7.14 0.41
N ILE A 39 -9.49 6.19 0.01
CA ILE A 39 -9.92 4.94 -0.62
C ILE A 39 -10.66 4.06 0.39
N ASP A 40 -10.15 3.92 1.62
CA ASP A 40 -10.81 3.14 2.67
C ASP A 40 -12.16 3.74 3.08
N GLU A 41 -12.27 5.06 3.20
CA GLU A 41 -13.54 5.74 3.50
C GLU A 41 -14.60 5.48 2.43
N GLN A 42 -14.19 5.40 1.16
CA GLN A 42 -15.06 5.11 0.03
C GLN A 42 -15.45 3.62 -0.04
N ASP A 43 -14.49 2.74 0.08
CA ASP A 43 -14.64 1.32 -0.24
C ASP A 43 -14.78 0.41 0.99
N LYS A 44 -14.59 0.95 2.21
CA LYS A 44 -14.67 0.24 3.49
C LYS A 44 -13.77 -1.00 3.53
N LEU A 45 -12.50 -0.79 3.20
CA LEU A 45 -11.53 -1.87 3.04
C LEU A 45 -11.06 -2.43 4.39
N ILE A 46 -10.81 -1.54 5.37
CA ILE A 46 -10.20 -1.91 6.65
C ILE A 46 -11.30 -2.08 7.72
N ARG A 47 -11.35 -3.27 8.31
CA ARG A 47 -12.32 -3.66 9.34
C ARG A 47 -11.64 -4.42 10.48
N PRO A 48 -12.17 -4.34 11.71
CA PRO A 48 -11.67 -5.14 12.84
C PRO A 48 -11.57 -6.64 12.50
N GLY A 49 -10.61 -7.31 13.08
CA GLY A 49 -10.36 -8.75 12.91
C GLY A 49 -9.55 -9.14 11.68
N GLN A 50 -9.20 -8.21 10.80
CA GLN A 50 -8.52 -8.51 9.54
C GLN A 50 -7.02 -8.79 9.70
N VAL A 51 -6.50 -9.60 8.76
CA VAL A 51 -5.07 -9.73 8.44
C VAL A 51 -4.77 -8.85 7.24
N ILE A 52 -3.92 -7.85 7.43
CA ILE A 52 -3.55 -6.86 6.41
C ILE A 52 -2.07 -7.00 6.09
N VAL A 53 -1.72 -7.04 4.80
CA VAL A 53 -0.34 -7.03 4.32
C VAL A 53 -0.09 -5.73 3.56
N ASP A 54 0.95 -4.96 3.98
CA ASP A 54 1.37 -3.68 3.39
C ASP A 54 2.70 -3.87 2.65
N LEU A 55 2.66 -3.93 1.33
CA LEU A 55 3.81 -4.14 0.45
C LEU A 55 4.40 -2.80 -0.02
N GLY A 56 5.70 -2.60 0.22
CA GLY A 56 6.37 -1.32 -0.01
C GLY A 56 5.96 -0.28 1.04
N SER A 57 6.04 -0.71 2.31
CA SER A 57 5.43 0.01 3.44
C SER A 57 6.17 1.29 3.85
N VAL A 58 7.48 1.42 3.56
CA VAL A 58 8.30 2.56 4.01
C VAL A 58 7.76 3.89 3.46
N PRO A 59 7.60 4.92 4.28
CA PRO A 59 8.03 5.09 5.68
C PRO A 59 7.04 4.56 6.74
N GLY A 60 5.97 3.87 6.37
CA GLY A 60 4.99 3.27 7.29
C GLY A 60 3.67 4.03 7.43
N SER A 61 3.41 5.00 6.58
CA SER A 61 2.20 5.84 6.70
C SER A 61 0.90 5.08 6.45
N TRP A 62 0.90 4.06 5.58
CA TRP A 62 -0.24 3.20 5.34
C TRP A 62 -0.45 2.21 6.49
N SER A 63 0.64 1.63 6.99
CA SER A 63 0.60 0.79 8.20
C SER A 63 0.11 1.58 9.43
N GLN A 64 0.53 2.85 9.61
CA GLN A 64 -0.01 3.72 10.67
C GLN A 64 -1.53 3.93 10.53
N TYR A 65 -2.00 4.22 9.31
CA TYR A 65 -3.43 4.38 9.07
C TYR A 65 -4.20 3.09 9.35
N ALA A 66 -3.72 1.95 8.84
CA ALA A 66 -4.33 0.65 9.09
C ALA A 66 -4.39 0.31 10.59
N ARG A 67 -3.31 0.56 11.32
CA ARG A 67 -3.25 0.38 12.78
C ARG A 67 -4.31 1.22 13.49
N ASN A 68 -4.43 2.50 13.12
CA ASN A 68 -5.44 3.38 13.72
C ASN A 68 -6.87 2.92 13.43
N ARG A 69 -7.11 2.31 12.28
CA ARG A 69 -8.42 1.74 11.90
C ARG A 69 -8.76 0.46 12.67
N LEU A 70 -7.74 -0.33 13.02
CA LEU A 70 -7.89 -1.58 13.78
C LEU A 70 -7.78 -1.37 15.30
N ALA A 71 -7.49 -0.16 15.78
CA ALA A 71 -7.32 0.11 17.21
C ALA A 71 -8.59 -0.23 18.00
N LYS A 72 -8.40 -0.92 19.12
CA LYS A 72 -9.46 -1.22 20.11
C LYS A 72 -9.68 0.02 20.99
N GLY A 73 -10.92 0.45 21.11
CA GLY A 73 -11.26 1.64 21.89
C GLY A 73 -11.20 2.95 21.11
N SER A 74 -11.26 4.10 21.80
CA SER A 74 -11.12 5.40 21.16
C SER A 74 -9.66 5.62 20.73
N GLN A 75 -9.43 6.41 19.67
CA GLN A 75 -8.08 6.76 19.21
C GLN A 75 -7.16 7.30 20.34
N ARG A 76 -7.73 7.88 21.40
CA ARG A 76 -6.97 8.39 22.55
C ARG A 76 -6.50 7.29 23.52
N ASP A 77 -7.17 6.14 23.52
CA ASP A 77 -6.86 5.01 24.41
C ASP A 77 -5.93 4.00 23.72
N ALA A 78 -5.88 3.98 22.40
CA ALA A 78 -5.05 3.08 21.60
C ALA A 78 -3.53 3.24 21.82
N GLU A 79 -3.09 4.41 22.28
CA GLU A 79 -1.69 4.65 22.64
C GLU A 79 -1.33 4.11 24.04
N ARG A 80 -2.31 3.74 24.85
CA ARG A 80 -2.09 3.41 26.26
C ARG A 80 -2.23 1.96 26.65
N GLU A 81 -3.18 1.17 26.13
CA GLU A 81 -3.38 -0.22 26.59
C GLU A 81 -4.16 -1.15 25.65
N GLY A 82 -4.65 -0.69 24.50
CA GLY A 82 -5.71 -1.41 23.78
C GLY A 82 -5.26 -2.41 22.71
N GLY A 83 -4.05 -2.32 22.17
CA GLY A 83 -3.64 -3.11 21.01
C GLY A 83 -4.57 -2.89 19.80
N ILE A 84 -4.47 -3.75 18.81
CA ILE A 84 -5.34 -3.73 17.62
C ILE A 84 -6.22 -4.97 17.56
N ASP A 85 -7.36 -4.86 16.90
CA ASP A 85 -8.19 -6.00 16.53
C ASP A 85 -7.86 -6.42 15.09
N GLY A 86 -6.89 -7.32 14.96
CA GLY A 86 -6.36 -7.78 13.69
C GLY A 86 -4.86 -7.97 13.70
N THR A 87 -4.28 -8.12 12.53
CA THR A 87 -2.83 -8.28 12.32
C THR A 87 -2.40 -7.42 11.14
N ILE A 88 -1.30 -6.70 11.30
CA ILE A 88 -0.69 -5.92 10.22
C ILE A 88 0.72 -6.43 10.03
N ILE A 89 1.04 -6.82 8.79
CA ILE A 89 2.37 -7.24 8.38
C ILE A 89 2.83 -6.25 7.30
N ALA A 90 3.86 -5.50 7.60
CA ALA A 90 4.47 -4.51 6.71
C ALA A 90 5.78 -5.05 6.15
N LEU A 91 6.02 -4.85 4.86
CA LEU A 91 7.21 -5.35 4.19
C LEU A 91 7.82 -4.28 3.27
N ASP A 92 9.14 -4.10 3.36
CA ASP A 92 9.90 -3.20 2.48
C ASP A 92 11.37 -3.62 2.42
N MET A 93 12.04 -3.27 1.33
CA MET A 93 13.50 -3.44 1.19
C MET A 93 14.28 -2.47 2.08
N LEU A 94 13.71 -1.30 2.35
CA LEU A 94 14.31 -0.26 3.16
C LEU A 94 13.96 -0.47 4.64
N PRO A 95 14.83 -0.05 5.57
CA PRO A 95 14.52 -0.09 6.99
C PRO A 95 13.37 0.87 7.33
N MET A 96 12.54 0.47 8.28
CA MET A 96 11.43 1.27 8.78
C MET A 96 11.53 1.40 10.32
N GLU A 97 11.33 2.60 10.82
CA GLU A 97 11.16 2.80 12.26
C GLU A 97 9.95 2.00 12.77
N PRO A 98 10.05 1.34 13.92
CA PRO A 98 8.97 0.51 14.46
C PRO A 98 7.64 1.27 14.59
N ILE A 99 6.55 0.57 14.33
CA ILE A 99 5.18 1.01 14.60
C ILE A 99 4.56 0.01 15.56
N ALA A 100 3.97 0.48 16.65
CA ALA A 100 3.31 -0.40 17.61
C ALA A 100 2.27 -1.29 16.90
N ASP A 101 2.18 -2.55 17.28
CA ASP A 101 1.24 -3.56 16.74
C ASP A 101 1.42 -3.87 15.23
N VAL A 102 2.52 -3.47 14.62
CA VAL A 102 2.84 -3.78 13.22
C VAL A 102 4.07 -4.68 13.17
N HIS A 103 3.92 -5.85 12.55
CA HIS A 103 5.04 -6.74 12.26
C HIS A 103 5.75 -6.25 11.01
N PHE A 104 7.01 -5.88 11.13
CA PHE A 104 7.79 -5.39 10.00
C PHE A 104 8.81 -6.43 9.56
N ILE A 105 8.81 -6.75 8.27
CA ILE A 105 9.82 -7.59 7.60
C ILE A 105 10.63 -6.68 6.69
N GLN A 106 11.94 -6.61 6.92
CA GLN A 106 12.85 -5.94 6.00
C GLN A 106 13.39 -6.96 5.01
N GLY A 107 13.10 -6.79 3.73
CA GLY A 107 13.61 -7.67 2.68
C GLY A 107 12.98 -7.40 1.32
N ASP A 108 13.53 -8.09 0.33
CA ASP A 108 12.95 -8.11 -1.02
C ASP A 108 11.85 -9.17 -1.06
N PHE A 109 10.64 -8.75 -1.34
CA PHE A 109 9.48 -9.64 -1.47
C PHE A 109 9.66 -10.77 -2.50
N ARG A 110 10.61 -10.64 -3.42
CA ARG A 110 10.93 -11.66 -4.43
C ARG A 110 11.82 -12.78 -3.89
N GLU A 111 12.35 -12.63 -2.68
CA GLU A 111 13.21 -13.64 -2.05
C GLU A 111 12.35 -14.65 -1.28
N ASP A 112 12.56 -15.94 -1.53
CA ASP A 112 11.82 -17.01 -0.85
C ASP A 112 11.91 -16.93 0.67
N SER A 113 13.09 -16.52 1.20
CA SER A 113 13.31 -16.35 2.64
C SER A 113 12.42 -15.26 3.26
N VAL A 114 12.10 -14.22 2.51
CA VAL A 114 11.22 -13.12 2.94
C VAL A 114 9.76 -13.56 2.85
N LEU A 115 9.41 -14.27 1.77
CA LEU A 115 8.07 -14.84 1.61
C LEU A 115 7.76 -15.84 2.74
N LEU A 116 8.70 -16.72 3.09
CA LEU A 116 8.53 -17.65 4.21
C LEU A 116 8.30 -16.96 5.55
N GLN A 117 9.02 -15.86 5.84
CA GLN A 117 8.77 -15.06 7.06
C GLN A 117 7.37 -14.45 7.07
N LEU A 118 6.90 -13.97 5.92
CA LEU A 118 5.56 -13.43 5.78
C LEU A 118 4.50 -14.53 5.99
N GLU A 119 4.69 -15.69 5.39
CA GLU A 119 3.81 -16.86 5.55
C GLU A 119 3.77 -17.35 7.01
N GLU A 120 4.91 -17.35 7.71
CA GLU A 120 4.98 -17.70 9.13
C GLU A 120 4.15 -16.72 9.99
N LEU A 121 4.23 -15.41 9.73
CA LEU A 121 3.43 -14.41 10.43
C LEU A 121 1.93 -14.50 10.11
N VAL A 122 1.58 -14.83 8.88
CA VAL A 122 0.19 -15.09 8.48
C VAL A 122 -0.32 -16.37 9.17
N GLY A 123 0.51 -17.40 9.26
CA GLY A 123 0.20 -18.71 9.83
C GLY A 123 -0.90 -19.41 9.03
N GLU A 124 -1.79 -20.11 9.72
CA GLU A 124 -2.92 -20.82 9.11
C GLU A 124 -4.06 -19.89 8.62
N ARG A 125 -3.95 -18.59 8.90
CA ARG A 125 -4.95 -17.60 8.49
C ARG A 125 -4.77 -17.24 7.02
N GLN A 126 -5.82 -16.76 6.41
CA GLN A 126 -5.74 -16.12 5.10
C GLN A 126 -5.71 -14.61 5.25
N VAL A 127 -5.12 -13.92 4.28
CA VAL A 127 -5.06 -12.46 4.23
C VAL A 127 -6.42 -11.89 3.81
N ASP A 128 -6.88 -10.86 4.50
CA ASP A 128 -8.12 -10.16 4.17
C ASP A 128 -7.89 -9.02 3.17
N LEU A 129 -6.76 -8.33 3.33
CA LEU A 129 -6.45 -7.14 2.53
C LEU A 129 -4.96 -7.08 2.25
N VAL A 130 -4.61 -6.96 0.98
CA VAL A 130 -3.27 -6.60 0.53
C VAL A 130 -3.32 -5.17 0.01
N ILE A 131 -2.44 -4.32 0.53
CA ILE A 131 -2.26 -2.94 0.08
C ILE A 131 -0.83 -2.75 -0.42
N SER A 132 -0.64 -1.98 -1.49
CA SER A 132 0.68 -1.74 -2.06
C SER A 132 0.81 -0.32 -2.62
N ASP A 133 1.69 0.47 -2.01
CA ASP A 133 2.13 1.78 -2.53
C ASP A 133 3.53 1.69 -3.17
N MET A 134 3.96 0.48 -3.57
CA MET A 134 5.24 0.27 -4.26
C MET A 134 5.32 1.12 -5.52
N ALA A 135 6.49 1.69 -5.77
CA ALA A 135 6.82 2.39 -7.01
C ALA A 135 8.22 2.01 -7.46
N PRO A 136 8.45 1.74 -8.73
CA PRO A 136 9.80 1.54 -9.23
C PRO A 136 10.53 2.87 -9.27
N ASN A 137 11.87 2.81 -9.27
CA ASN A 137 12.68 3.95 -9.66
C ASN A 137 12.46 4.22 -11.15
N LEU A 138 11.75 5.30 -11.45
CA LEU A 138 11.45 5.69 -12.83
C LEU A 138 12.73 6.17 -13.52
N SER A 139 13.00 5.61 -14.70
CA SER A 139 14.16 5.97 -15.53
C SER A 139 13.89 7.12 -16.50
N GLY A 140 12.60 7.45 -16.70
CA GLY A 140 12.15 8.38 -17.74
C GLY A 140 11.97 7.72 -19.12
N VAL A 141 12.30 6.43 -19.27
CA VAL A 141 12.05 5.64 -20.47
C VAL A 141 10.71 4.94 -20.34
N ALA A 142 9.69 5.43 -21.02
CA ALA A 142 8.29 5.03 -20.80
C ALA A 142 8.06 3.52 -20.87
N VAL A 143 8.68 2.81 -21.82
CA VAL A 143 8.52 1.35 -21.98
C VAL A 143 9.15 0.59 -20.80
N ALA A 144 10.35 1.00 -20.38
CA ALA A 144 11.04 0.36 -19.25
C ALA A 144 10.31 0.63 -17.94
N ASP A 145 9.81 1.82 -17.75
CA ASP A 145 9.06 2.21 -16.55
C ASP A 145 7.71 1.49 -16.48
N ALA A 146 7.01 1.34 -17.63
CA ALA A 146 5.78 0.56 -17.72
C ALA A 146 6.01 -0.91 -17.33
N ALA A 147 7.06 -1.54 -17.84
CA ALA A 147 7.40 -2.93 -17.51
C ALA A 147 7.73 -3.12 -16.02
N ARG A 148 8.41 -2.15 -15.39
CA ARG A 148 8.71 -2.20 -13.94
C ARG A 148 7.44 -2.05 -13.10
N ILE A 149 6.53 -1.16 -13.49
CA ILE A 149 5.24 -0.96 -12.81
C ILE A 149 4.40 -2.24 -12.93
N GLU A 150 4.31 -2.80 -14.13
CA GLU A 150 3.59 -4.04 -14.39
C GLU A 150 4.14 -5.19 -13.53
N HIS A 151 5.45 -5.33 -13.47
CA HIS A 151 6.10 -6.36 -12.64
C HIS A 151 5.76 -6.24 -11.15
N LEU A 152 5.75 -5.02 -10.57
CA LEU A 152 5.34 -4.82 -9.18
C LEU A 152 3.86 -5.17 -8.95
N CYS A 153 3.00 -4.87 -9.92
CA CYS A 153 1.61 -5.28 -9.86
C CYS A 153 1.48 -6.82 -9.94
N ASP A 154 2.24 -7.48 -10.81
CA ASP A 154 2.22 -8.93 -10.97
C ASP A 154 2.64 -9.64 -9.66
N ILE A 155 3.68 -9.17 -8.98
CA ILE A 155 4.13 -9.71 -7.69
C ILE A 155 3.00 -9.62 -6.65
N ALA A 156 2.35 -8.45 -6.52
CA ALA A 156 1.27 -8.27 -5.56
C ALA A 156 0.03 -9.13 -5.90
N MET A 157 -0.23 -9.33 -7.19
CA MET A 157 -1.30 -10.19 -7.69
C MET A 157 -1.02 -11.67 -7.44
N GLU A 158 0.21 -12.13 -7.67
CA GLU A 158 0.65 -13.50 -7.41
C GLU A 158 0.53 -13.85 -5.93
N PHE A 159 1.05 -12.97 -5.05
CA PHE A 159 0.86 -13.13 -3.62
C PHE A 159 -0.62 -13.24 -3.24
N SER A 160 -1.43 -12.34 -3.78
CA SER A 160 -2.88 -12.32 -3.49
C SER A 160 -3.58 -13.59 -3.99
N GLN A 161 -3.15 -14.17 -5.11
CA GLN A 161 -3.71 -15.42 -5.63
C GLN A 161 -3.52 -16.58 -4.66
N ASN A 162 -2.41 -16.61 -3.95
CA ASN A 162 -2.03 -17.71 -3.07
C ASN A 162 -2.55 -17.51 -1.63
N HIS A 163 -2.63 -16.28 -1.13
CA HIS A 163 -2.82 -16.01 0.30
C HIS A 163 -4.11 -15.25 0.64
N LEU A 164 -4.77 -14.63 -0.36
CA LEU A 164 -5.96 -13.81 -0.10
C LEU A 164 -7.20 -14.67 0.10
N LYS A 165 -8.06 -14.27 1.04
CA LYS A 165 -9.40 -14.84 1.21
C LYS A 165 -10.23 -14.70 -0.08
N PRO A 166 -11.22 -15.59 -0.31
CA PRO A 166 -12.11 -15.47 -1.46
C PRO A 166 -12.87 -14.14 -1.54
N ASP A 167 -13.20 -13.55 -0.39
CA ASP A 167 -13.86 -12.24 -0.25
C ASP A 167 -12.88 -11.09 0.03
N GLY A 168 -11.59 -11.39 0.02
CA GLY A 168 -10.52 -10.42 0.26
C GLY A 168 -10.37 -9.38 -0.85
N ALA A 169 -9.49 -8.41 -0.61
CA ALA A 169 -9.23 -7.30 -1.52
C ALA A 169 -7.74 -7.04 -1.72
N LEU A 170 -7.38 -6.61 -2.93
CA LEU A 170 -6.06 -6.13 -3.30
C LEU A 170 -6.15 -4.69 -3.79
N LEU A 171 -5.37 -3.79 -3.19
CA LEU A 171 -5.22 -2.40 -3.62
C LEU A 171 -3.77 -2.15 -4.04
N VAL A 172 -3.54 -1.80 -5.30
CA VAL A 172 -2.18 -1.57 -5.84
C VAL A 172 -2.09 -0.22 -6.52
N LYS A 173 -1.00 0.50 -6.23
CA LYS A 173 -0.64 1.69 -6.98
C LYS A 173 -0.18 1.32 -8.38
N CYS A 174 -0.67 2.06 -9.37
CA CYS A 174 -0.22 2.02 -10.74
C CYS A 174 -0.22 3.43 -11.34
N PHE A 175 0.13 3.53 -12.62
CA PHE A 175 0.19 4.82 -13.30
C PHE A 175 -0.57 4.73 -14.62
N HIS A 176 -1.38 5.75 -14.92
CA HIS A 176 -1.97 5.88 -16.25
C HIS A 176 -0.89 6.05 -17.31
N GLY A 177 -1.00 5.31 -18.40
CA GLY A 177 -0.06 5.32 -19.50
C GLY A 177 0.08 3.95 -20.15
N SER A 178 1.25 3.72 -20.75
CA SER A 178 1.58 2.43 -21.37
C SER A 178 1.51 1.31 -20.33
N GLY A 179 0.84 0.20 -20.65
CA GLY A 179 0.69 -0.96 -19.75
C GLY A 179 -0.51 -0.91 -18.80
N TYR A 180 -1.15 0.26 -18.58
CA TYR A 180 -2.27 0.37 -17.64
C TYR A 180 -3.45 -0.56 -17.97
N SER A 181 -3.85 -0.59 -19.24
CA SER A 181 -4.97 -1.44 -19.67
C SER A 181 -4.69 -2.93 -19.47
N GLN A 182 -3.45 -3.36 -19.68
CA GLN A 182 -3.00 -4.72 -19.46
C GLN A 182 -3.10 -5.12 -17.98
N ILE A 183 -2.68 -4.23 -17.09
CA ILE A 183 -2.80 -4.43 -15.64
C ILE A 183 -4.29 -4.54 -15.25
N VAL A 184 -5.15 -3.65 -15.75
CA VAL A 184 -6.60 -3.71 -15.47
C VAL A 184 -7.21 -5.03 -15.96
N GLU A 185 -6.83 -5.51 -17.14
CA GLU A 185 -7.33 -6.81 -17.66
C GLU A 185 -6.83 -7.99 -16.81
N LYS A 186 -5.59 -7.97 -16.32
CA LYS A 186 -5.10 -8.96 -15.36
C LYS A 186 -5.96 -8.98 -14.09
N PHE A 187 -6.24 -7.80 -13.50
CA PHE A 187 -7.13 -7.67 -12.34
C PHE A 187 -8.52 -8.23 -12.62
N LYS A 188 -9.12 -7.94 -13.78
CA LYS A 188 -10.44 -8.47 -14.17
C LYS A 188 -10.45 -9.99 -14.30
N ARG A 189 -9.33 -10.61 -14.69
CA ARG A 189 -9.21 -12.08 -14.73
C ARG A 189 -9.20 -12.67 -13.33
N GLN A 190 -8.52 -12.01 -12.37
CA GLN A 190 -8.30 -12.53 -11.02
C GLN A 190 -9.43 -12.15 -10.04
N PHE A 191 -10.09 -10.99 -10.19
CA PHE A 191 -11.10 -10.48 -9.27
C PHE A 191 -12.47 -10.33 -9.93
N LYS A 192 -13.54 -10.52 -9.13
CA LYS A 192 -14.93 -10.33 -9.61
C LYS A 192 -15.28 -8.86 -9.77
N VAL A 193 -14.75 -8.00 -8.90
CA VAL A 193 -14.97 -6.56 -8.93
C VAL A 193 -13.63 -5.87 -9.09
N VAL A 194 -13.51 -4.98 -10.07
CA VAL A 194 -12.31 -4.19 -10.32
C VAL A 194 -12.70 -2.73 -10.48
N ALA A 195 -12.02 -1.84 -9.76
CA ALA A 195 -12.29 -0.42 -9.80
C ALA A 195 -11.00 0.40 -9.74
N ALA A 196 -10.91 1.45 -10.55
CA ALA A 196 -9.87 2.45 -10.43
C ALA A 196 -10.21 3.45 -9.32
N ARG A 197 -9.19 3.90 -8.59
CA ARG A 197 -9.32 4.92 -7.53
C ARG A 197 -8.25 6.00 -7.72
N LYS A 198 -8.70 7.23 -7.75
CA LYS A 198 -7.84 8.41 -7.82
C LYS A 198 -8.15 9.30 -6.61
N PRO A 199 -7.49 9.07 -5.45
CA PRO A 199 -7.73 9.90 -4.27
C PRO A 199 -7.26 11.33 -4.51
N LYS A 200 -7.92 12.32 -3.91
CA LYS A 200 -7.54 13.73 -3.97
C LYS A 200 -6.16 13.98 -3.37
N ALA A 201 -5.75 13.14 -2.44
CA ALA A 201 -4.40 13.13 -1.91
C ALA A 201 -3.33 12.74 -2.95
N SER A 202 -3.66 12.19 -4.11
CA SER A 202 -2.75 12.12 -5.26
C SER A 202 -2.64 13.49 -5.90
N ARG A 203 -1.40 13.89 -6.26
CA ARG A 203 -1.20 15.19 -6.94
C ARG A 203 -1.91 15.20 -8.31
N ASP A 204 -2.58 16.29 -8.67
CA ASP A 204 -3.33 16.41 -9.92
C ASP A 204 -2.45 16.16 -11.16
N LYS A 205 -1.21 16.63 -11.13
CA LYS A 205 -0.23 16.45 -12.21
C LYS A 205 0.34 15.02 -12.30
N SER A 206 0.09 14.16 -11.30
CA SER A 206 0.61 12.79 -11.28
C SER A 206 -0.32 11.86 -12.07
N SER A 207 0.25 11.00 -12.91
CA SER A 207 -0.46 9.89 -13.54
C SER A 207 -0.79 8.74 -12.59
N GLU A 208 -0.40 8.86 -11.31
CA GLU A 208 -0.68 7.89 -10.25
C GLU A 208 -2.18 7.63 -10.11
N THR A 209 -2.53 6.37 -10.02
CA THR A 209 -3.87 5.86 -9.71
C THR A 209 -3.74 4.55 -8.94
N PHE A 210 -4.83 4.06 -8.38
CA PHE A 210 -4.85 2.77 -7.69
C PHE A 210 -5.86 1.86 -8.36
N ILE A 211 -5.54 0.57 -8.48
CA ILE A 211 -6.48 -0.46 -8.90
C ILE A 211 -6.88 -1.25 -7.67
N LEU A 212 -8.19 -1.34 -7.45
CA LEU A 212 -8.79 -2.14 -6.40
C LEU A 212 -9.46 -3.36 -7.03
N GLY A 213 -9.00 -4.56 -6.62
CA GLY A 213 -9.65 -5.84 -6.91
C GLY A 213 -10.32 -6.37 -5.67
N LYS A 214 -11.57 -6.83 -5.78
CA LYS A 214 -12.32 -7.49 -4.69
C LYS A 214 -12.89 -8.81 -5.16
N HIS A 215 -13.03 -9.74 -4.22
CA HIS A 215 -13.59 -11.07 -4.44
C HIS A 215 -12.77 -11.87 -5.46
N LEU A 216 -11.76 -12.56 -4.93
CA LEU A 216 -10.85 -13.41 -5.71
C LEU A 216 -11.65 -14.48 -6.48
N LYS A 217 -11.37 -14.62 -7.76
CA LYS A 217 -11.88 -15.72 -8.58
C LYS A 217 -11.01 -16.93 -8.33
N ARG A 218 -11.58 -18.03 -7.86
CA ARG A 218 -10.85 -19.30 -7.81
C ARG A 218 -10.79 -19.87 -9.22
N PRO A 219 -9.66 -20.48 -9.64
CA PRO A 219 -9.65 -21.32 -10.83
C PRO A 219 -10.71 -22.42 -10.66
N ALA A 220 -11.44 -22.67 -11.74
CA ALA A 220 -12.42 -23.77 -11.78
C ALA A 220 -11.70 -25.11 -11.69
#